data_db7e9de0af38a76b53e092334f7e0c5b
#
_entry.id   db7e9de0af38a76b53e092334f7e0c5b
#
_cell.length_a   1.000
_cell.length_b   1.000
_cell.length_c   1.000
_cell.angle_alpha   90.00
_cell.angle_beta   90.00
_cell.angle_gamma   90.00
#
_symmetry.space_group_name_H-M   'P 1'
#
loop_
_entity.id
_entity.type
_entity.pdbx_description
1 polymer ?
#
loop_
_entity_poly.entity_id
_entity_poly.type
_entity_poly.pdbx_seq_one_letter_code
_entity_poly.pdbx_strand_id
1 'polypeptide(L)'
;IQNKSVVLFRQLVDGVPQVMGSIKDLEDRHMYANEGFCARLGLKSSDVMGQTVRALFGDELADSYLAQDELVLRTGRPLQNHLELIVRADGQLGWYVTSKSVIRSDAGEPLGVAVLSVDLHAQVNSAHAGLARVITAIRERIDLPWRVPHMAQIAGVSSTSLERLARGTLGL
;
A
#
# COMPACT_ATOMS: atom_id res chain seq x y z
N ILE A 1 22.52 5.45 3.64
CA ILE A 1 22.25 6.46 2.60
C ILE A 1 21.89 7.75 3.30
N GLN A 2 22.76 8.80 3.20
CA GLN A 2 22.54 10.13 3.81
C GLN A 2 21.74 11.07 2.89
N ASN A 3 20.92 10.53 1.98
CA ASN A 3 20.09 11.36 1.11
C ASN A 3 18.95 12.02 1.94
N LYS A 4 18.78 13.34 1.79
CA LYS A 4 17.81 14.14 2.56
C LYS A 4 16.38 13.64 2.40
N SER A 5 16.00 13.21 1.19
CA SER A 5 14.65 12.68 0.92
C SER A 5 14.40 11.37 1.65
N VAL A 6 15.42 10.49 1.73
CA VAL A 6 15.34 9.23 2.48
C VAL A 6 15.21 9.50 3.97
N VAL A 7 16.01 10.43 4.52
CA VAL A 7 15.96 10.78 5.94
C VAL A 7 14.60 11.36 6.30
N LEU A 8 14.06 12.28 5.50
CA LEU A 8 12.76 12.90 5.74
C LEU A 8 11.63 11.86 5.67
N PHE A 9 11.63 11.00 4.66
CA PHE A 9 10.63 9.93 4.55
C PHE A 9 10.64 9.03 5.80
N ARG A 10 11.82 8.57 6.23
CA ARG A 10 11.97 7.75 7.44
C ARG A 10 11.40 8.44 8.68
N GLN A 11 11.79 9.68 8.93
CA GLN A 11 11.30 10.46 10.08
C GLN A 11 9.77 10.59 10.09
N LEU A 12 9.14 10.75 8.92
CA LEU A 12 7.68 10.84 8.81
C LEU A 12 7.01 9.52 9.11
N VAL A 13 7.50 8.40 8.54
CA VAL A 13 6.80 7.11 8.65
C VAL A 13 7.15 6.33 9.91
N ASP A 14 8.32 6.57 10.54
CA ASP A 14 8.68 5.96 11.82
C ASP A 14 7.75 6.42 12.97
N GLY A 15 7.18 7.62 12.84
CA GLY A 15 6.20 8.14 13.79
C GLY A 15 4.77 7.59 13.62
N VAL A 16 4.51 6.75 12.59
CA VAL A 16 3.16 6.27 12.24
C VAL A 16 3.16 4.74 12.10
N PRO A 17 3.11 3.99 13.20
CA PRO A 17 3.23 2.52 13.18
C PRO A 17 2.06 1.81 12.47
N GLN A 18 0.95 2.53 12.19
CA GLN A 18 -0.22 1.99 11.49
C GLN A 18 -0.03 1.91 9.97
N VAL A 19 1.01 2.53 9.42
CA VAL A 19 1.31 2.48 8.01
C VAL A 19 2.53 1.60 7.74
N MET A 20 2.54 0.93 6.59
CA MET A 20 3.70 0.24 6.07
C MET A 20 4.50 1.22 5.23
N GLY A 21 5.70 1.57 5.66
CA GLY A 21 6.62 2.43 4.94
C GLY A 21 7.88 1.68 4.53
N SER A 22 8.26 1.72 3.28
CA SER A 22 9.51 1.12 2.80
C SER A 22 10.17 1.95 1.70
N ILE A 23 11.47 1.75 1.52
CA ILE A 23 12.25 2.26 0.39
C ILE A 23 13.01 1.08 -0.21
N LYS A 24 12.98 0.98 -1.54
CA LYS A 24 13.73 0.01 -2.33
C LYS A 24 14.69 0.73 -3.26
N ASP A 25 15.83 0.10 -3.54
CA ASP A 25 16.77 0.56 -4.56
C ASP A 25 16.30 0.22 -5.98
N LEU A 26 17.14 0.49 -6.98
CA LEU A 26 16.84 0.23 -8.39
C LEU A 26 16.87 -1.27 -8.74
N GLU A 27 17.49 -2.09 -7.89
CA GLU A 27 17.54 -3.55 -7.97
C GLU A 27 16.42 -4.22 -7.16
N ASP A 28 15.38 -3.46 -6.77
CA ASP A 28 14.21 -3.91 -5.99
C ASP A 28 14.56 -4.43 -4.58
N ARG A 29 15.71 -4.07 -4.02
CA ARG A 29 16.10 -4.50 -2.66
C ARG A 29 15.62 -3.48 -1.63
N HIS A 30 15.02 -3.97 -0.55
CA HIS A 30 14.59 -3.13 0.56
C HIS A 30 15.79 -2.52 1.28
N MET A 31 15.90 -1.21 1.21
CA MET A 31 16.91 -0.40 1.90
C MET A 31 16.41 0.18 3.21
N TYR A 32 15.09 0.22 3.38
CA TYR A 32 14.42 0.68 4.57
C TYR A 32 13.03 0.04 4.65
N ALA A 33 12.62 -0.31 5.85
CA ALA A 33 11.25 -0.65 6.21
C ALA A 33 11.00 -0.17 7.65
N ASN A 34 9.86 0.49 7.89
CA ASN A 34 9.48 0.91 9.23
C ASN A 34 8.93 -0.26 10.06
N GLU A 35 8.71 -0.01 11.36
CA GLU A 35 8.13 -1.01 12.26
C GLU A 35 6.77 -1.53 11.76
N GLY A 36 5.92 -0.63 11.23
CA GLY A 36 4.62 -1.00 10.68
C GLY A 36 4.71 -1.99 9.52
N PHE A 37 5.69 -1.83 8.62
CA PHE A 37 5.96 -2.80 7.56
C PHE A 37 6.36 -4.16 8.12
N CYS A 38 7.35 -4.18 9.01
CA CYS A 38 7.88 -5.40 9.62
C CYS A 38 6.79 -6.14 10.42
N ALA A 39 6.06 -5.43 11.27
CA ALA A 39 4.99 -6.00 12.08
C ALA A 39 3.86 -6.60 11.23
N ARG A 40 3.53 -5.95 10.11
CA ARG A 40 2.48 -6.41 9.21
C ARG A 40 2.82 -7.74 8.52
N LEU A 41 4.10 -7.95 8.20
CA LEU A 41 4.60 -9.18 7.60
C LEU A 41 5.03 -10.23 8.66
N GLY A 42 5.07 -9.87 9.94
CA GLY A 42 5.58 -10.74 11.00
C GLY A 42 7.09 -10.98 10.91
N LEU A 43 7.83 -10.06 10.31
CA LEU A 43 9.26 -10.15 10.06
C LEU A 43 10.05 -9.17 10.94
N LYS A 44 11.32 -9.48 11.19
CA LYS A 44 12.27 -8.51 11.78
C LYS A 44 12.84 -7.63 10.66
N SER A 45 13.28 -6.44 11.01
CA SER A 45 13.94 -5.56 10.04
C SER A 45 15.17 -6.20 9.38
N SER A 46 15.94 -7.01 10.12
CA SER A 46 17.08 -7.78 9.59
C SER A 46 16.69 -8.75 8.48
N ASP A 47 15.47 -9.29 8.52
CA ASP A 47 14.98 -10.29 7.58
C ASP A 47 14.42 -9.62 6.31
N VAL A 48 14.14 -8.31 6.37
CA VAL A 48 13.62 -7.50 5.27
C VAL A 48 14.73 -6.80 4.50
N MET A 49 15.76 -6.29 5.21
CA MET A 49 16.84 -5.52 4.57
C MET A 49 17.59 -6.32 3.52
N GLY A 50 17.75 -5.76 2.32
CA GLY A 50 18.40 -6.38 1.17
C GLY A 50 17.57 -7.43 0.44
N GLN A 51 16.38 -7.80 0.96
CA GLN A 51 15.47 -8.71 0.28
C GLN A 51 14.69 -8.00 -0.84
N THR A 52 14.43 -8.73 -1.91
CA THR A 52 13.57 -8.24 -3.01
C THR A 52 12.09 -8.40 -2.66
N VAL A 53 11.23 -7.69 -3.38
CA VAL A 53 9.76 -7.86 -3.29
C VAL A 53 9.36 -9.31 -3.52
N ARG A 54 9.98 -9.96 -4.51
CA ARG A 54 9.69 -11.36 -4.85
C ARG A 54 10.04 -12.31 -3.70
N ALA A 55 11.15 -12.07 -3.03
CA ALA A 55 11.55 -12.89 -1.88
C ALA A 55 10.59 -12.74 -0.68
N LEU A 56 10.00 -11.55 -0.47
CA LEU A 56 9.11 -11.28 0.66
C LEU A 56 7.66 -11.65 0.39
N PHE A 57 7.15 -11.46 -0.84
CA PHE A 57 5.73 -11.58 -1.16
C PHE A 57 5.39 -12.74 -2.10
N GLY A 58 6.40 -13.47 -2.61
CA GLY A 58 6.22 -14.54 -3.59
C GLY A 58 5.92 -14.02 -5.00
N ASP A 59 5.93 -14.92 -5.98
CA ASP A 59 5.87 -14.56 -7.41
C ASP A 59 4.54 -13.90 -7.80
N GLU A 60 3.44 -14.44 -7.31
CA GLU A 60 2.08 -14.06 -7.74
C GLU A 60 1.73 -12.59 -7.43
N LEU A 61 2.14 -12.10 -6.23
CA LEU A 61 1.92 -10.70 -5.84
C LEU A 61 3.05 -9.79 -6.31
N ALA A 62 4.27 -10.31 -6.36
CA ALA A 62 5.45 -9.53 -6.73
C ALA A 62 5.36 -8.93 -8.13
N ASP A 63 4.82 -9.65 -9.11
CA ASP A 63 4.68 -9.16 -10.48
C ASP A 63 3.86 -7.87 -10.56
N SER A 64 2.75 -7.80 -9.81
CA SER A 64 1.93 -6.59 -9.73
C SER A 64 2.69 -5.43 -9.08
N TYR A 65 3.40 -5.68 -7.97
CA TYR A 65 4.14 -4.64 -7.26
C TYR A 65 5.31 -4.10 -8.08
N LEU A 66 6.03 -4.98 -8.76
CA LEU A 66 7.16 -4.62 -9.63
C LEU A 66 6.73 -3.84 -10.86
N ALA A 67 5.61 -4.21 -11.48
CA ALA A 67 5.05 -3.45 -12.61
C ALA A 67 4.67 -2.01 -12.22
N GLN A 68 4.15 -1.81 -11.01
CA GLN A 68 3.86 -0.47 -10.48
C GLN A 68 5.16 0.33 -10.22
N ASP A 69 6.19 -0.31 -9.65
CA ASP A 69 7.47 0.33 -9.38
C ASP A 69 8.16 0.75 -10.66
N GLU A 70 8.17 -0.13 -11.68
CA GLU A 70 8.69 0.18 -13.01
C GLU A 70 7.95 1.36 -13.65
N LEU A 71 6.62 1.39 -13.56
CA LEU A 71 5.82 2.50 -14.07
C LEU A 71 6.21 3.82 -13.41
N VAL A 72 6.36 3.84 -12.08
CA VAL A 72 6.74 5.03 -11.31
C VAL A 72 8.17 5.48 -11.67
N LEU A 73 9.12 4.55 -11.76
CA LEU A 73 10.50 4.85 -12.16
C LEU A 73 10.59 5.39 -13.58
N ARG A 74 9.93 4.75 -14.53
CA ARG A 74 9.96 5.11 -15.96
C ARG A 74 9.28 6.45 -16.24
N THR A 75 8.15 6.73 -15.58
CA THR A 75 7.38 7.96 -15.84
C THR A 75 7.78 9.12 -14.95
N GLY A 76 8.41 8.85 -13.81
CA GLY A 76 8.68 9.84 -12.76
C GLY A 76 7.40 10.34 -12.07
N ARG A 77 6.22 9.83 -12.42
CA ARG A 77 4.93 10.22 -11.84
C ARG A 77 4.62 9.33 -10.64
N PRO A 78 4.22 9.90 -9.50
CA PRO A 78 3.84 9.10 -8.35
C PRO A 78 2.56 8.31 -8.64
N LEU A 79 2.51 7.08 -8.15
CA LEU A 79 1.28 6.31 -7.99
C LEU A 79 0.63 6.76 -6.69
N GLN A 80 -0.65 7.12 -6.71
CA GLN A 80 -1.37 7.62 -5.55
C GLN A 80 -2.67 6.87 -5.33
N ASN A 81 -2.93 6.52 -4.05
CA ASN A 81 -4.18 5.91 -3.62
C ASN A 81 -4.55 4.63 -4.40
N HIS A 82 -3.55 3.85 -4.79
CA HIS A 82 -3.77 2.60 -5.49
C HIS A 82 -4.24 1.52 -4.52
N LEU A 83 -5.35 0.86 -4.86
CA LEU A 83 -5.88 -0.25 -4.06
C LEU A 83 -5.17 -1.54 -4.44
N GLU A 84 -4.56 -2.20 -3.47
CA GLU A 84 -3.86 -3.47 -3.69
C GLU A 84 -4.05 -4.47 -2.54
N LEU A 85 -3.78 -5.73 -2.84
CA LEU A 85 -3.75 -6.81 -1.85
C LEU A 85 -2.33 -6.99 -1.33
N ILE A 86 -2.19 -7.10 0.00
CA ILE A 86 -0.92 -7.42 0.65
C ILE A 86 -1.13 -8.61 1.58
N VAL A 87 -0.19 -9.56 1.56
CA VAL A 87 -0.18 -10.70 2.49
C VAL A 87 0.17 -10.19 3.89
N ARG A 88 -0.60 -10.63 4.90
CA ARG A 88 -0.34 -10.39 6.31
C ARG A 88 0.48 -11.53 6.94
N ALA A 89 0.97 -11.31 8.15
CA ALA A 89 1.74 -12.29 8.92
C ALA A 89 0.98 -13.62 9.15
N ASP A 90 -0.35 -13.57 9.21
CA ASP A 90 -1.23 -14.74 9.34
C ASP A 90 -1.52 -15.45 7.99
N GLY A 91 -0.89 -15.02 6.91
CA GLY A 91 -1.09 -15.54 5.56
C GLY A 91 -2.36 -15.05 4.87
N GLN A 92 -3.18 -14.25 5.56
CA GLN A 92 -4.39 -13.69 4.96
C GLN A 92 -4.07 -12.48 4.08
N LEU A 93 -4.84 -12.30 3.01
CA LEU A 93 -4.77 -11.11 2.18
C LEU A 93 -5.55 -9.95 2.83
N GLY A 94 -4.93 -8.78 2.89
CA GLY A 94 -5.55 -7.53 3.31
C GLY A 94 -5.60 -6.52 2.19
N TRP A 95 -6.63 -5.68 2.19
CA TRP A 95 -6.73 -4.54 1.29
C TRP A 95 -6.00 -3.33 1.85
N TYR A 96 -5.16 -2.74 1.00
CA TYR A 96 -4.35 -1.57 1.33
C TYR A 96 -4.52 -0.47 0.28
N VAL A 97 -4.41 0.76 0.72
CA VAL A 97 -4.24 1.92 -0.17
C VAL A 97 -2.77 2.26 -0.19
N THR A 98 -2.15 2.15 -1.36
CA THR A 98 -0.72 2.34 -1.55
C THR A 98 -0.43 3.58 -2.39
N SER A 99 0.60 4.30 -1.98
CA SER A 99 1.20 5.38 -2.76
C SER A 99 2.69 5.10 -2.94
N LYS A 100 3.20 5.35 -4.15
CA LYS A 100 4.60 5.12 -4.53
C LYS A 100 5.18 6.36 -5.19
N SER A 101 6.43 6.65 -4.91
CA SER A 101 7.13 7.79 -5.50
C SER A 101 8.60 7.50 -5.71
N VAL A 102 9.19 8.08 -6.74
CA VAL A 102 10.64 7.99 -6.98
C VAL A 102 11.40 8.77 -5.91
N ILE A 103 12.36 8.13 -5.27
CA ILE A 103 13.38 8.82 -4.47
C ILE A 103 14.52 9.22 -5.40
N ARG A 104 14.94 10.50 -5.31
CA ARG A 104 16.00 11.04 -6.15
C ARG A 104 17.18 11.54 -5.31
N SER A 105 18.36 11.50 -5.92
CA SER A 105 19.56 12.17 -5.40
C SER A 105 19.40 13.70 -5.47
N ASP A 106 20.32 14.41 -4.83
CA ASP A 106 20.39 15.88 -4.94
C ASP A 106 20.70 16.35 -6.39
N ALA A 107 21.26 15.47 -7.23
CA ALA A 107 21.48 15.70 -8.66
C ALA A 107 20.23 15.34 -9.53
N GLY A 108 19.15 14.88 -8.93
CA GLY A 108 17.92 14.52 -9.63
C GLY A 108 17.86 13.07 -10.14
N GLU A 109 18.94 12.29 -10.00
CA GLU A 109 19.01 10.91 -10.45
C GLU A 109 18.12 9.99 -9.58
N PRO A 110 17.40 9.02 -10.16
CA PRO A 110 16.61 8.10 -9.40
C PRO A 110 17.51 7.20 -8.52
N LEU A 111 17.13 7.02 -7.27
CA LEU A 111 17.81 6.15 -6.30
C LEU A 111 16.98 4.93 -5.96
N GLY A 112 15.68 4.97 -6.25
CA GLY A 112 14.76 3.89 -5.91
C GLY A 112 13.32 4.38 -5.76
N VAL A 113 12.50 3.57 -5.11
CA VAL A 113 11.06 3.82 -4.89
C VAL A 113 10.74 3.84 -3.40
N ALA A 114 10.11 4.92 -2.95
CA ALA A 114 9.46 4.97 -1.64
C ALA A 114 8.02 4.50 -1.76
N VAL A 115 7.59 3.66 -0.83
CA VAL A 115 6.26 3.05 -0.78
C VAL A 115 5.63 3.32 0.57
N LEU A 116 4.37 3.75 0.56
CA LEU A 116 3.53 3.93 1.74
C LEU A 116 2.22 3.19 1.52
N SER A 117 1.89 2.23 2.39
CA SER A 117 0.65 1.45 2.31
C SER A 117 -0.12 1.54 3.63
N VAL A 118 -1.41 1.84 3.53
CA VAL A 118 -2.33 1.96 4.66
C VAL A 118 -3.34 0.83 4.62
N ASP A 119 -3.40 0.04 5.70
CA ASP A 119 -4.38 -1.04 5.83
C ASP A 119 -5.79 -0.46 5.99
N LEU A 120 -6.69 -0.81 5.08
CA LEU A 120 -8.08 -0.36 5.13
C LEU A 120 -8.86 -0.94 6.32
N HIS A 121 -8.41 -2.05 6.91
CA HIS A 121 -9.04 -2.68 8.08
C HIS A 121 -8.50 -2.13 9.40
N ALA A 122 -7.30 -1.55 9.43
CA ALA A 122 -6.70 -1.04 10.66
C ALA A 122 -7.38 0.22 11.20
N GLN A 123 -8.17 0.91 10.38
CA GLN A 123 -8.91 2.10 10.78
C GLN A 123 -10.37 1.76 11.07
N VAL A 124 -10.63 1.19 12.23
CA VAL A 124 -11.95 0.65 12.66
C VAL A 124 -13.12 1.67 12.54
N ASN A 125 -12.84 2.95 12.43
CA ASN A 125 -13.86 4.03 12.33
C ASN A 125 -13.68 4.96 11.12
N SER A 126 -12.90 4.61 10.10
CA SER A 126 -12.70 5.47 8.93
C SER A 126 -13.63 5.09 7.77
N ALA A 127 -13.89 6.05 6.88
CA ALA A 127 -14.62 5.79 5.64
C ALA A 127 -13.92 4.73 4.76
N HIS A 128 -12.58 4.62 4.83
CA HIS A 128 -11.79 3.60 4.15
C HIS A 128 -12.03 2.20 4.72
N ALA A 129 -12.21 2.05 6.04
CA ALA A 129 -12.61 0.78 6.64
C ALA A 129 -14.00 0.33 6.15
N GLY A 130 -14.91 1.29 5.92
CA GLY A 130 -16.19 1.04 5.29
C GLY A 130 -16.04 0.45 3.88
N LEU A 131 -15.17 1.05 3.05
CA LEU A 131 -14.89 0.54 1.71
C LEU A 131 -14.29 -0.87 1.73
N ALA A 132 -13.37 -1.15 2.65
CA ALA A 132 -12.79 -2.48 2.83
C ALA A 132 -13.85 -3.54 3.16
N ARG A 133 -14.82 -3.22 4.07
CA ARG A 133 -15.95 -4.12 4.36
C ARG A 133 -16.79 -4.43 3.13
N VAL A 134 -17.07 -3.43 2.30
CA VAL A 134 -17.81 -3.60 1.03
C VAL A 134 -17.06 -4.52 0.08
N ILE A 135 -15.76 -4.29 -0.12
CA ILE A 135 -14.92 -5.10 -1.01
C ILE A 135 -14.89 -6.56 -0.53
N THR A 136 -14.71 -6.78 0.77
CA THR A 136 -14.74 -8.13 1.35
C THR A 136 -16.09 -8.81 1.14
N ALA A 137 -17.20 -8.11 1.42
CA ALA A 137 -18.54 -8.64 1.22
C ALA A 137 -18.83 -9.01 -0.25
N ILE A 138 -18.37 -8.19 -1.20
CA ILE A 138 -18.50 -8.48 -2.64
C ILE A 138 -17.71 -9.75 -3.00
N ARG A 139 -16.49 -9.91 -2.50
CA ARG A 139 -15.68 -11.11 -2.77
C ARG A 139 -16.31 -12.38 -2.23
N GLU A 140 -16.88 -12.34 -1.02
CA GLU A 140 -17.54 -13.49 -0.40
C GLU A 140 -18.84 -13.89 -1.11
N ARG A 141 -19.51 -12.93 -1.72
CA ARG A 141 -20.82 -13.11 -2.35
C ARG A 141 -20.90 -12.41 -3.71
N ILE A 142 -20.01 -12.75 -4.62
CA ILE A 142 -19.93 -12.16 -5.97
C ILE A 142 -21.17 -12.43 -6.82
N ASP A 143 -21.93 -13.45 -6.47
CA ASP A 143 -23.17 -13.87 -7.11
C ASP A 143 -24.35 -12.92 -6.85
N LEU A 144 -24.26 -12.05 -5.84
CA LEU A 144 -25.36 -11.15 -5.48
C LEU A 144 -25.46 -9.93 -6.40
N PRO A 145 -26.69 -9.44 -6.66
CA PRO A 145 -26.90 -8.19 -7.41
C PRO A 145 -26.58 -6.97 -6.51
N TRP A 146 -25.32 -6.61 -6.42
CA TRP A 146 -24.85 -5.51 -5.59
C TRP A 146 -25.42 -4.15 -6.05
N ARG A 147 -25.96 -3.39 -5.10
CA ARG A 147 -26.49 -2.05 -5.33
C ARG A 147 -25.85 -1.05 -4.38
N VAL A 148 -25.63 0.19 -4.85
CA VAL A 148 -24.96 1.25 -4.05
C VAL A 148 -25.58 1.45 -2.67
N PRO A 149 -26.92 1.51 -2.49
CA PRO A 149 -27.50 1.66 -1.15
C PRO A 149 -27.14 0.52 -0.19
N HIS A 150 -27.12 -0.74 -0.67
CA HIS A 150 -26.73 -1.89 0.15
C HIS A 150 -25.25 -1.83 0.52
N MET A 151 -24.38 -1.50 -0.44
CA MET A 151 -22.96 -1.31 -0.17
C MET A 151 -22.69 -0.17 0.81
N ALA A 152 -23.44 0.94 0.70
CA ALA A 152 -23.35 2.08 1.61
C ALA A 152 -23.74 1.70 3.05
N GLN A 153 -24.76 0.85 3.22
CA GLN A 153 -25.16 0.33 4.52
C GLN A 153 -24.03 -0.54 5.15
N ILE A 154 -23.40 -1.43 4.37
CA ILE A 154 -22.24 -2.21 4.82
C ILE A 154 -21.06 -1.31 5.19
N ALA A 155 -20.82 -0.27 4.39
CA ALA A 155 -19.78 0.71 4.65
C ALA A 155 -20.05 1.58 5.89
N GLY A 156 -21.31 1.72 6.34
CA GLY A 156 -21.70 2.61 7.42
C GLY A 156 -21.64 4.10 7.02
N VAL A 157 -21.86 4.41 5.74
CA VAL A 157 -21.83 5.77 5.17
C VAL A 157 -23.02 6.01 4.23
N SER A 158 -23.23 7.25 3.78
CA SER A 158 -24.23 7.52 2.73
C SER A 158 -23.77 7.02 1.36
N SER A 159 -24.72 6.75 0.45
CA SER A 159 -24.42 6.35 -0.93
C SER A 159 -23.48 7.35 -1.63
N THR A 160 -23.73 8.64 -1.52
CA THR A 160 -22.89 9.71 -2.08
C THR A 160 -21.47 9.68 -1.49
N SER A 161 -21.35 9.45 -0.18
CA SER A 161 -20.03 9.34 0.48
C SER A 161 -19.26 8.11 0.01
N LEU A 162 -19.95 6.97 -0.16
CA LEU A 162 -19.36 5.74 -0.68
C LEU A 162 -18.85 5.94 -2.12
N GLU A 163 -19.66 6.52 -3.00
CA GLU A 163 -19.27 6.80 -4.39
C GLU A 163 -18.07 7.72 -4.48
N ARG A 164 -18.07 8.82 -3.71
CA ARG A 164 -16.92 9.75 -3.65
C ARG A 164 -15.66 9.05 -3.18
N LEU A 165 -15.77 8.23 -2.14
CA LEU A 165 -14.66 7.46 -1.59
C LEU A 165 -14.12 6.45 -2.61
N ALA A 166 -15.02 5.68 -3.25
CA ALA A 166 -14.66 4.70 -4.26
C ALA A 166 -13.93 5.36 -5.46
N ARG A 167 -14.45 6.47 -5.98
CA ARG A 167 -13.80 7.22 -7.05
C ARG A 167 -12.39 7.69 -6.66
N GLY A 168 -12.24 8.27 -5.47
CA GLY A 168 -10.95 8.75 -4.98
C GLY A 168 -9.94 7.64 -4.73
N THR A 169 -10.40 6.43 -4.38
CA THR A 169 -9.52 5.30 -4.03
C THR A 169 -9.24 4.38 -5.23
N LEU A 170 -10.22 4.21 -6.12
CA LEU A 170 -10.12 3.30 -7.27
C LEU A 170 -9.73 4.01 -8.58
N GLY A 171 -9.62 5.33 -8.57
CA GLY A 171 -9.26 6.11 -9.76
C GLY A 171 -10.34 6.15 -10.85
N LEU A 172 -11.62 6.01 -10.47
CA LEU A 172 -12.78 5.97 -11.36
C LEU A 172 -13.31 7.38 -11.65
#